data_f9878aaab36e5825d476838b78651d41
#
_entry.id   f9878aaab36e5825d476838b78651d41
#
_cell.length_a   1.000
_cell.length_b   1.000
_cell.length_c   1.000
_cell.angle_alpha   90.00
_cell.angle_beta   90.00
_cell.angle_gamma   90.00
#
_symmetry.space_group_name_H-M   'P 1'
#
loop_
_entity.id
_entity.type
_entity.pdbx_description
1 polymer ?
#
loop_
_entity_poly.entity_id
_entity_poly.type
_entity_poly.pdbx_seq_one_letter_code
_entity_poly.pdbx_strand_id
1 'polypeptide(L)'
;MGQSMVSYWLFKSEPSTWSWQDQMKKGREHWDGVRNYQAQNNMKQMRVGDLGFFYHSVKDKSIVGVVRVVKEFYPDHTDPTGRFGMVDIEAVSSLSSPVVLEQIKAHPLLQDLALIRQSRLSVMPIPKTAWDIILEMGKGVHHV
;
A
#
# COMPACT_ATOMS: atom_id res chain seq x y z
N MET A 1 20.56 -4.07 -19.84
CA MET A 1 20.01 -3.94 -19.66
C MET A 1 19.52 -3.52 -18.71
N GLY A 2 19.46 -3.41 -18.00
CA GLY A 2 19.09 -2.87 -16.92
C GLY A 2 17.83 -2.29 -16.75
N GLN A 3 16.79 -2.90 -17.03
CA GLN A 3 15.61 -2.40 -16.71
C GLN A 3 15.39 -2.61 -15.32
N SER A 4 15.16 -1.61 -14.52
CA SER A 4 14.80 -1.81 -13.16
C SER A 4 13.37 -2.24 -13.13
N MET A 5 13.10 -3.30 -12.42
CA MET A 5 11.77 -3.80 -12.25
C MET A 5 11.23 -3.31 -10.94
N VAL A 6 10.25 -2.44 -11.00
CA VAL A 6 9.56 -1.94 -9.82
C VAL A 6 8.40 -2.87 -9.53
N SER A 7 8.28 -3.27 -8.29
CA SER A 7 7.12 -4.03 -7.83
C SER A 7 6.14 -3.09 -7.14
N TYR A 8 4.91 -3.52 -7.08
CA TYR A 8 3.82 -2.69 -6.55
C TYR A 8 3.15 -3.39 -5.39
N TRP A 9 2.78 -2.60 -4.39
CA TRP A 9 2.26 -3.11 -3.12
C TRP A 9 1.08 -2.27 -2.68
N LEU A 10 0.40 -2.70 -1.63
CA LEU A 10 -0.64 -1.92 -0.99
C LEU A 10 -0.47 -2.08 0.51
N PHE A 11 -0.53 -0.97 1.22
CA PHE A 11 -0.41 -0.91 2.67
C PHE A 11 -1.73 -0.42 3.24
N LYS A 12 -2.33 -1.21 4.11
CA LYS A 12 -3.56 -0.80 4.79
C LYS A 12 -3.25 -0.09 6.07
N SER A 13 -3.89 1.03 6.30
CA SER A 13 -3.76 1.80 7.52
C SER A 13 -5.14 2.18 8.04
N GLU A 14 -5.32 2.11 9.34
CA GLU A 14 -6.54 2.58 9.96
C GLU A 14 -6.40 4.08 10.17
N PRO A 15 -7.25 4.92 9.56
CA PRO A 15 -7.02 6.37 9.59
C PRO A 15 -7.07 6.99 10.98
N SER A 16 -7.76 6.37 11.94
CA SER A 16 -7.76 6.88 13.31
C SER A 16 -6.41 6.68 13.99
N THR A 17 -5.58 5.76 13.50
CA THR A 17 -4.26 5.49 14.04
C THR A 17 -3.19 6.18 13.21
N TRP A 18 -3.25 6.04 11.90
CA TRP A 18 -2.25 6.63 10.98
C TRP A 18 -2.93 6.92 9.65
N SER A 19 -3.30 8.18 9.45
CA SER A 19 -4.02 8.59 8.24
C SER A 19 -3.05 8.95 7.12
N TRP A 20 -3.58 9.10 5.90
CA TRP A 20 -2.79 9.59 4.78
C TRP A 20 -2.24 10.98 5.05
N GLN A 21 -3.03 11.82 5.73
CA GLN A 21 -2.56 13.16 6.09
C GLN A 21 -1.39 13.09 7.06
N ASP A 22 -1.42 12.16 8.01
CA ASP A 22 -0.29 11.93 8.91
C ASP A 22 0.93 11.51 8.11
N GLN A 23 0.75 10.60 7.15
CA GLN A 23 1.84 10.12 6.32
C GLN A 23 2.46 11.23 5.48
N MET A 24 1.63 12.07 4.87
CA MET A 24 2.10 13.18 4.06
C MET A 24 2.86 14.19 4.91
N LYS A 25 2.35 14.47 6.10
CA LYS A 25 2.96 15.44 6.99
C LYS A 25 4.31 14.95 7.50
N LYS A 26 4.41 13.67 7.82
CA LYS A 26 5.65 13.08 8.28
C LYS A 26 6.64 12.86 7.14
N GLY A 27 6.14 12.55 5.97
CA GLY A 27 6.92 12.22 4.80
C GLY A 27 7.37 10.76 4.83
N ARG A 28 8.34 10.45 5.68
CA ARG A 28 8.89 9.09 5.80
C ARG A 28 8.48 8.48 7.14
N GLU A 29 8.07 7.22 7.12
CA GLU A 29 7.66 6.53 8.32
C GLU A 29 8.02 5.06 8.28
N HIS A 30 8.27 4.48 9.44
CA HIS A 30 8.44 3.05 9.60
C HIS A 30 7.08 2.39 9.49
N TRP A 31 6.99 1.30 8.75
CA TRP A 31 5.74 0.53 8.69
C TRP A 31 5.83 -0.62 9.68
N ASP A 32 5.71 -0.27 10.96
CA ASP A 32 5.87 -1.19 12.06
C ASP A 32 4.55 -1.85 12.48
N GLY A 33 4.64 -2.75 13.43
CA GLY A 33 3.44 -3.33 14.03
C GLY A 33 2.78 -4.43 13.24
N VAL A 34 3.35 -4.84 12.11
CA VAL A 34 2.77 -5.90 11.28
C VAL A 34 3.11 -7.25 11.89
N ARG A 35 2.09 -8.03 12.27
CA ARG A 35 2.28 -9.30 12.97
C ARG A 35 1.74 -10.50 12.22
N ASN A 36 1.23 -10.31 11.01
CA ASN A 36 0.76 -11.38 10.15
C ASN A 36 1.93 -11.89 9.31
N TYR A 37 2.14 -13.20 9.30
CA TYR A 37 3.30 -13.78 8.62
C TYR A 37 3.26 -13.60 7.11
N GLN A 38 2.08 -13.65 6.50
CA GLN A 38 1.98 -13.43 5.05
C GLN A 38 2.36 -12.00 4.70
N ALA A 39 1.88 -11.02 5.49
CA ALA A 39 2.25 -9.62 5.29
C ALA A 39 3.76 -9.43 5.51
N GLN A 40 4.33 -10.10 6.49
CA GLN A 40 5.78 -10.06 6.73
C GLN A 40 6.54 -10.59 5.53
N ASN A 41 6.10 -11.72 4.98
CA ASN A 41 6.76 -12.30 3.81
C ASN A 41 6.67 -11.34 2.61
N ASN A 42 5.57 -10.63 2.48
CA ASN A 42 5.43 -9.63 1.43
C ASN A 42 6.46 -8.49 1.62
N MET A 43 6.56 -7.98 2.85
CA MET A 43 7.52 -6.90 3.13
C MET A 43 8.97 -7.34 2.91
N LYS A 44 9.29 -8.61 3.17
CA LYS A 44 10.64 -9.12 2.94
C LYS A 44 11.04 -9.06 1.47
N GLN A 45 10.08 -9.04 0.58
CA GLN A 45 10.35 -9.02 -0.86
C GLN A 45 10.44 -7.61 -1.42
N MET A 46 10.11 -6.61 -0.63
CA MET A 46 10.13 -5.23 -1.09
C MET A 46 11.55 -4.72 -1.27
N ARG A 47 11.74 -3.88 -2.27
CA ARG A 47 13.02 -3.26 -2.57
C ARG A 47 12.87 -1.75 -2.61
N VAL A 48 13.95 -1.06 -2.29
CA VAL A 48 13.97 0.40 -2.40
C VAL A 48 13.58 0.80 -3.82
N GLY A 49 12.65 1.73 -3.93
CA GLY A 49 12.11 2.17 -5.21
C GLY A 49 10.78 1.55 -5.58
N ASP A 50 10.38 0.48 -4.89
CA ASP A 50 9.05 -0.08 -5.11
C ASP A 50 7.99 0.92 -4.69
N LEU A 51 6.84 0.86 -5.34
CA LEU A 51 5.74 1.77 -5.06
C LEU A 51 4.61 1.02 -4.38
N GLY A 52 3.82 1.74 -3.62
CA GLY A 52 2.68 1.15 -2.93
C GLY A 52 1.50 2.10 -2.88
N PHE A 53 0.32 1.54 -2.84
CA PHE A 53 -0.88 2.31 -2.55
C PHE A 53 -1.05 2.41 -1.05
N PHE A 54 -1.49 3.57 -0.59
CA PHE A 54 -1.86 3.80 0.80
C PHE A 54 -3.38 3.69 0.89
N TYR A 55 -3.86 2.74 1.67
CA TYR A 55 -5.27 2.41 1.75
C TYR A 55 -5.80 2.66 3.15
N HIS A 56 -6.89 3.42 3.25
CA HIS A 56 -7.60 3.59 4.52
C HIS A 56 -8.54 2.41 4.72
N SER A 57 -8.37 1.70 5.83
CA SER A 57 -9.23 0.58 6.18
C SER A 57 -10.29 1.04 7.18
N VAL A 58 -11.19 0.16 7.52
CA VAL A 58 -12.23 0.30 8.52
C VAL A 58 -13.35 1.24 8.07
N LYS A 59 -13.11 2.53 7.94
CA LYS A 59 -14.14 3.48 7.57
C LYS A 59 -13.74 4.16 6.26
N ASP A 60 -14.71 4.36 5.37
CA ASP A 60 -14.49 5.01 4.07
C ASP A 60 -13.35 4.32 3.31
N LYS A 61 -13.41 3.00 3.25
CA LYS A 61 -12.34 2.17 2.68
C LYS A 61 -11.98 2.62 1.28
N SER A 62 -10.76 3.09 1.12
CA SER A 62 -10.33 3.64 -0.16
C SER A 62 -8.82 3.76 -0.26
N ILE A 63 -8.33 3.71 -1.50
CA ILE A 63 -6.95 4.02 -1.81
C ILE A 63 -6.85 5.53 -1.97
N VAL A 64 -5.96 6.16 -1.21
CA VAL A 64 -5.90 7.62 -1.12
C VAL A 64 -4.58 8.21 -1.59
N GLY A 65 -3.52 7.41 -1.67
CA GLY A 65 -2.23 7.95 -2.03
C GLY A 65 -1.26 6.89 -2.50
N VAL A 66 -0.08 7.36 -2.89
CA VAL A 66 1.03 6.52 -3.34
C VAL A 66 2.23 6.79 -2.45
N VAL A 67 2.88 5.71 -2.03
CA VAL A 67 4.12 5.76 -1.24
C VAL A 67 5.21 5.03 -2.00
N ARG A 68 6.46 5.24 -1.56
CA ARG A 68 7.61 4.56 -2.11
C ARG A 68 8.40 3.90 -0.98
N VAL A 69 8.89 2.69 -1.21
CA VAL A 69 9.75 2.01 -0.24
C VAL A 69 11.12 2.68 -0.29
N VAL A 70 11.58 3.14 0.86
CA VAL A 70 12.87 3.83 0.97
C VAL A 70 13.86 3.10 1.85
N LYS A 71 13.43 2.05 2.55
CA LYS A 71 14.33 1.16 3.29
C LYS A 71 13.75 -0.23 3.29
N GLU A 72 14.59 -1.20 2.95
CA GLU A 72 14.17 -2.59 2.87
C GLU A 72 14.03 -3.21 4.25
N PHE A 73 13.48 -4.40 4.30
CA PHE A 73 13.09 -5.09 5.51
C PHE A 73 14.22 -5.12 6.54
N TYR A 74 13.90 -4.75 7.78
CA TYR A 74 14.82 -4.76 8.91
C TYR A 74 14.01 -4.95 10.20
N PRO A 75 14.67 -5.28 11.32
CA PRO A 75 13.93 -5.59 12.54
C PRO A 75 13.00 -4.47 12.99
N ASP A 76 11.78 -4.87 13.36
CA ASP A 76 10.78 -3.96 13.88
C ASP A 76 11.09 -3.64 15.34
N HIS A 77 11.38 -2.38 15.61
CA HIS A 77 11.76 -1.96 16.96
C HIS A 77 10.63 -2.08 17.99
N THR A 78 9.39 -2.26 17.52
CA THR A 78 8.26 -2.44 18.42
C THR A 78 8.04 -3.90 18.80
N ASP A 79 8.81 -4.82 18.20
CA ASP A 79 8.71 -6.23 18.51
C ASP A 79 9.89 -6.68 19.39
N PRO A 80 9.66 -6.90 20.70
CA PRO A 80 10.73 -7.31 21.58
C PRO A 80 11.23 -8.73 21.33
N THR A 81 10.49 -9.54 20.57
CA THR A 81 10.88 -10.93 20.31
C THR A 81 11.89 -11.06 19.19
N GLY A 82 12.04 -10.03 18.36
CA GLY A 82 12.94 -10.08 17.22
C GLY A 82 12.44 -10.91 16.04
N ARG A 83 11.18 -11.32 16.07
CA ARG A 83 10.62 -12.16 15.01
C ARG A 83 10.15 -11.38 13.80
N PHE A 84 9.74 -10.15 14.00
CA PHE A 84 9.06 -9.37 12.97
C PHE A 84 9.91 -8.20 12.51
N GLY A 85 9.72 -7.83 11.27
CA GLY A 85 10.43 -6.71 10.70
C GLY A 85 9.50 -5.69 10.11
N MET A 86 10.08 -4.66 9.54
CA MET A 86 9.36 -3.54 8.95
C MET A 86 10.13 -3.01 7.77
N VAL A 87 9.48 -2.16 6.98
CA VAL A 87 10.12 -1.38 5.93
C VAL A 87 9.84 0.08 6.22
N ASP A 88 10.57 0.98 5.57
CA ASP A 88 10.27 2.41 5.64
C ASP A 88 9.66 2.82 4.32
N ILE A 89 8.66 3.66 4.40
CA ILE A 89 8.00 4.21 3.22
C ILE A 89 7.98 5.72 3.30
N GLU A 90 7.78 6.35 2.16
CA GLU A 90 7.72 7.81 2.07
C GLU A 90 6.56 8.17 1.17
N ALA A 91 5.84 9.23 1.53
CA ALA A 91 4.71 9.71 0.73
C ALA A 91 5.21 10.25 -0.60
N VAL A 92 4.54 9.88 -1.69
CA VAL A 92 4.88 10.36 -3.03
C VAL A 92 3.84 11.35 -3.54
N SER A 93 2.58 10.92 -3.59
CA SER A 93 1.52 11.78 -4.10
C SER A 93 0.16 11.27 -3.66
N SER A 94 -0.78 12.20 -3.54
CA SER A 94 -2.17 11.84 -3.29
C SER A 94 -2.84 11.48 -4.60
N LEU A 95 -3.83 10.61 -4.56
CA LEU A 95 -4.69 10.42 -5.70
C LEU A 95 -5.61 11.63 -5.82
N SER A 96 -5.88 12.07 -7.03
CA SER A 96 -6.81 13.18 -7.26
C SER A 96 -8.21 12.84 -6.74
N SER A 97 -8.58 11.57 -6.86
CA SER A 97 -9.84 11.07 -6.37
C SER A 97 -9.59 9.74 -5.66
N PRO A 98 -9.99 9.59 -4.40
CA PRO A 98 -9.84 8.29 -3.74
C PRO A 98 -10.55 7.20 -4.52
N VAL A 99 -9.93 6.03 -4.58
CA VAL A 99 -10.54 4.87 -5.24
C VAL A 99 -11.14 4.01 -4.15
N VAL A 100 -12.46 4.01 -4.04
CA VAL A 100 -13.14 3.31 -2.96
C VAL A 100 -13.21 1.82 -3.24
N LEU A 101 -13.26 1.03 -2.17
CA LEU A 101 -13.27 -0.43 -2.28
C LEU A 101 -14.41 -0.92 -3.17
N GLU A 102 -15.57 -0.28 -3.10
CA GLU A 102 -16.71 -0.67 -3.92
C GLU A 102 -16.44 -0.54 -5.41
N GLN A 103 -15.70 0.48 -5.82
CA GLN A 103 -15.30 0.64 -7.21
C GLN A 103 -14.37 -0.49 -7.63
N ILE A 104 -13.47 -0.88 -6.75
CA ILE A 104 -12.54 -1.98 -7.02
C ILE A 104 -13.30 -3.29 -7.16
N LYS A 105 -14.24 -3.54 -6.25
CA LYS A 105 -15.06 -4.75 -6.29
C LYS A 105 -15.94 -4.83 -7.54
N ALA A 106 -16.31 -3.67 -8.07
CA ALA A 106 -17.16 -3.61 -9.27
C ALA A 106 -16.37 -3.74 -10.58
N HIS A 107 -15.04 -3.62 -10.51
CA HIS A 107 -14.23 -3.65 -11.72
C HIS A 107 -13.89 -5.09 -12.11
N PRO A 108 -14.27 -5.52 -13.32
CA PRO A 108 -14.10 -6.92 -13.71
C PRO A 108 -12.66 -7.41 -13.74
N LEU A 109 -11.70 -6.52 -13.92
CA LEU A 109 -10.29 -6.91 -14.00
C LEU A 109 -9.57 -6.87 -12.66
N LEU A 110 -10.27 -6.52 -11.57
CA LEU A 110 -9.65 -6.41 -10.25
C LEU A 110 -10.13 -7.46 -9.25
N GLN A 111 -10.87 -8.46 -9.73
CA GLN A 111 -11.52 -9.43 -8.85
C GLN A 111 -10.56 -10.34 -8.08
N ASP A 112 -9.37 -10.55 -8.61
CA ASP A 112 -8.40 -11.45 -8.00
C ASP A 112 -7.46 -10.78 -7.02
N LEU A 113 -7.60 -9.47 -6.80
CA LEU A 113 -6.74 -8.78 -5.88
C LEU A 113 -6.86 -9.33 -4.46
N ALA A 114 -5.72 -9.44 -3.77
CA ALA A 114 -5.71 -9.85 -2.38
C ALA A 114 -6.55 -8.91 -1.52
N LEU A 115 -6.65 -7.65 -1.91
CA LEU A 115 -7.49 -6.67 -1.22
C LEU A 115 -8.94 -7.16 -1.11
N ILE A 116 -9.44 -7.83 -2.14
CA ILE A 116 -10.79 -8.38 -2.14
C ILE A 116 -10.81 -9.78 -1.51
N ARG A 117 -9.86 -10.62 -1.90
CA ARG A 117 -9.86 -12.03 -1.53
C ARG A 117 -9.40 -12.30 -0.10
N GLN A 118 -8.56 -11.44 0.43
CA GLN A 118 -7.97 -11.63 1.76
C GLN A 118 -8.16 -10.36 2.57
N SER A 119 -9.36 -10.15 3.06
CA SER A 119 -9.75 -8.91 3.71
C SER A 119 -8.92 -8.58 4.96
N ARG A 120 -8.28 -9.58 5.56
CA ARG A 120 -7.49 -9.36 6.77
C ARG A 120 -6.00 -9.14 6.52
N LEU A 121 -5.57 -9.29 5.27
CA LEU A 121 -4.18 -9.07 4.93
C LEU A 121 -3.91 -7.57 4.85
N SER A 122 -2.90 -7.09 5.57
CA SER A 122 -2.62 -5.65 5.67
C SER A 122 -1.57 -5.14 4.71
N VAL A 123 -0.73 -6.01 4.18
CA VAL A 123 0.30 -5.64 3.20
C VAL A 123 0.27 -6.70 2.11
N MET A 124 0.10 -6.28 0.87
CA MET A 124 -0.11 -7.22 -0.22
C MET A 124 0.52 -6.75 -1.52
N PRO A 125 0.85 -7.67 -2.41
CA PRO A 125 1.32 -7.30 -3.74
C PRO A 125 0.17 -6.84 -4.61
N ILE A 126 0.47 -5.96 -5.55
CA ILE A 126 -0.48 -5.49 -6.55
C ILE A 126 0.14 -5.77 -7.92
N PRO A 127 -0.51 -6.56 -8.78
CA PRO A 127 0.00 -6.76 -10.13
C PRO A 127 0.05 -5.45 -10.90
N LYS A 128 1.01 -5.32 -11.79
CA LYS A 128 1.18 -4.06 -12.54
C LYS A 128 -0.08 -3.66 -13.30
N THR A 129 -0.78 -4.63 -13.88
CA THR A 129 -2.01 -4.33 -14.60
C THR A 129 -3.05 -3.70 -13.69
N ALA A 130 -3.22 -4.25 -12.49
CA ALA A 130 -4.14 -3.68 -11.50
C ALA A 130 -3.66 -2.32 -11.01
N TRP A 131 -2.35 -2.17 -10.82
CA TRP A 131 -1.77 -0.89 -10.44
C TRP A 131 -2.13 0.20 -11.44
N ASP A 132 -1.94 -0.08 -12.73
CA ASP A 132 -2.23 0.89 -13.78
C ASP A 132 -3.71 1.25 -13.84
N ILE A 133 -4.59 0.25 -13.69
CA ILE A 133 -6.03 0.47 -13.68
C ILE A 133 -6.44 1.38 -12.51
N ILE A 134 -5.93 1.08 -11.33
CA ILE A 134 -6.28 1.85 -10.14
C ILE A 134 -5.74 3.27 -10.22
N LEU A 135 -4.53 3.46 -10.75
CA LEU A 135 -4.00 4.81 -10.95
C LEU A 135 -4.89 5.60 -11.88
N GLU A 136 -5.38 4.98 -12.93
CA GLU A 136 -6.27 5.66 -13.86
C GLU A 136 -7.58 6.04 -13.18
N MET A 137 -8.13 5.14 -12.37
CA MET A 137 -9.34 5.44 -11.59
C MET A 137 -9.09 6.60 -10.63
N GLY A 138 -7.89 6.67 -10.05
CA GLY A 138 -7.53 7.68 -9.07
C GLY A 138 -7.26 9.06 -9.65
N LYS A 139 -7.25 9.18 -10.97
CA LYS A 139 -7.13 10.50 -11.61
C LYS A 139 -8.43 11.30 -11.52
N GLY A 140 -9.50 10.64 -11.09
CA GLY A 140 -10.79 11.28 -10.99
C GLY A 140 -11.51 11.32 -12.33
N VAL A 141 -12.63 12.00 -12.32
CA VAL A 141 -13.44 12.10 -13.52
C VAL A 141 -12.91 13.24 -14.37
N HIS A 142 -12.53 12.93 -15.59
CA HIS A 142 -12.07 13.93 -16.51
C HIS A 142 -13.17 14.19 -17.50
N HIS A 143 -13.72 15.38 -17.41
CA HIS A 143 -14.72 15.72 -18.35
C HIS A 143 -14.13 16.61 -19.35
N VAL A 144 -14.29 16.28 -20.49
CA VAL A 144 -13.82 17.11 -21.56
C VAL A 144 -14.98 17.48 -22.41
#